data_2e1e5aaa4a08f5a8c431d33055440e12
#
_entry.id   2e1e5aaa4a08f5a8c431d33055440e12
#
_cell.length_a   1.000
_cell.length_b   1.000
_cell.length_c   1.000
_cell.angle_alpha   90.00
_cell.angle_beta   90.00
_cell.angle_gamma   90.00
#
_symmetry.space_group_name_H-M   'P 1'
#
loop_
_entity.id
_entity.type
_entity.pdbx_description
1 polymer ?
#
loop_
_entity_poly.entity_id
_entity_poly.type
_entity_poly.pdbx_seq_one_letter_code
_entity_poly.pdbx_strand_id
1 'polypeptide(L)'
;MLWLLCCLPVVTGCIREEEYANDPVGNFEQLWKIIDERYCFLEEKGIDWDAVHDKYGKLVKPGISDDDLFDILSQMLYELKDGHVNLSSSSRISYYDAWYQGYPWNYREDILYNYYLGSASSGYRTSAGLKYKIFDNNIGYIRYESFSAGVGDGNLDHVLDYLKLCNGLIIDVRDNGGGNLTNSTRIAARFTNEKTLTGYIQHKTGPGHNDFSEMEPIYLEPSNSIRWQKKVVLLTNRRCYSATNDFVNAMHSLNNDNEEQRIFQVGDQTEIGRAHV
;
A
#
# COMPACT_ATOMS: atom_id res chain seq x y z
N MET A 1 22.94 41.79 42.18
CA MET A 1 22.39 41.30 40.92
C MET A 1 21.88 39.88 41.18
N LEU A 2 20.61 39.77 41.40
CA LEU A 2 19.94 38.49 41.81
C LEU A 2 19.38 37.85 40.54
N TRP A 3 19.90 36.70 40.13
CA TRP A 3 19.35 35.93 39.02
C TRP A 3 18.22 35.05 39.56
N LEU A 4 16.98 35.38 39.16
CA LEU A 4 15.80 34.54 39.41
C LEU A 4 15.76 33.43 38.35
N LEU A 5 16.11 32.21 38.74
CA LEU A 5 15.94 31.02 37.88
C LEU A 5 14.46 30.64 37.92
N CYS A 6 13.71 30.93 36.83
CA CYS A 6 12.34 30.53 36.66
C CYS A 6 12.33 29.05 36.20
N CYS A 7 12.14 28.08 37.11
CA CYS A 7 11.86 26.70 36.78
C CYS A 7 10.42 26.61 36.23
N LEU A 8 10.25 26.55 34.93
CA LEU A 8 8.99 26.12 34.35
C LEU A 8 8.83 24.62 34.60
N PRO A 9 7.74 24.17 35.19
CA PRO A 9 7.46 22.73 35.26
C PRO A 9 7.19 22.22 33.84
N VAL A 10 8.06 21.35 33.35
CA VAL A 10 7.75 20.54 32.17
C VAL A 10 6.66 19.55 32.60
N VAL A 11 5.43 19.87 32.29
CA VAL A 11 4.32 18.91 32.41
C VAL A 11 4.50 17.89 31.30
N THR A 12 5.24 16.83 31.58
CA THR A 12 5.18 15.62 30.76
C THR A 12 3.82 15.01 31.04
N GLY A 13 2.86 15.32 30.19
CA GLY A 13 1.58 14.63 30.16
C GLY A 13 1.85 13.17 29.80
N CYS A 14 1.96 12.29 30.78
CA CYS A 14 1.74 10.88 30.54
C CYS A 14 0.28 10.75 30.10
N ILE A 15 0.04 10.48 28.82
CA ILE A 15 -1.24 9.99 28.37
C ILE A 15 -1.43 8.67 29.10
N ARG A 16 -2.30 8.66 30.12
CA ARG A 16 -2.73 7.40 30.73
C ARG A 16 -3.61 6.73 29.68
N GLU A 17 -3.11 5.65 29.10
CA GLU A 17 -3.98 4.72 28.39
C GLU A 17 -4.99 4.16 29.39
N GLU A 18 -6.26 4.10 29.00
CA GLU A 18 -7.28 3.43 29.83
C GLU A 18 -6.92 1.96 29.91
N GLU A 19 -6.84 1.44 31.15
CA GLU A 19 -6.59 0.02 31.36
C GLU A 19 -7.91 -0.74 31.26
N TYR A 20 -8.03 -1.57 30.24
CA TYR A 20 -9.12 -2.53 30.10
C TYR A 20 -8.79 -3.84 30.81
N ALA A 21 -9.81 -4.53 31.32
CA ALA A 21 -9.63 -5.85 31.87
C ALA A 21 -9.12 -6.81 30.79
N ASN A 22 -8.14 -7.65 31.14
CA ASN A 22 -7.67 -8.69 30.21
C ASN A 22 -8.63 -9.90 30.26
N ASP A 23 -9.82 -9.67 29.74
CA ASP A 23 -10.88 -10.67 29.56
C ASP A 23 -11.59 -10.40 28.20
N PRO A 24 -12.48 -11.29 27.76
CA PRO A 24 -13.13 -11.14 26.46
C PRO A 24 -13.84 -9.80 26.25
N VAL A 25 -14.51 -9.29 27.29
CA VAL A 25 -15.25 -8.01 27.22
C VAL A 25 -14.26 -6.84 27.14
N GLY A 26 -13.27 -6.81 28.01
CA GLY A 26 -12.24 -5.75 28.00
C GLY A 26 -11.44 -5.72 26.69
N ASN A 27 -11.10 -6.87 26.14
CA ASN A 27 -10.39 -6.97 24.86
C ASN A 27 -11.25 -6.47 23.68
N PHE A 28 -12.57 -6.71 23.71
CA PHE A 28 -13.50 -6.17 22.72
C PHE A 28 -13.59 -4.64 22.80
N GLU A 29 -13.81 -4.11 24.00
CA GLU A 29 -13.91 -2.66 24.24
C GLU A 29 -12.61 -1.94 23.85
N GLN A 30 -11.47 -2.49 24.20
CA GLN A 30 -10.18 -1.92 23.85
C GLN A 30 -9.98 -1.89 22.34
N LEU A 31 -10.27 -2.98 21.61
CA LEU A 31 -10.12 -3.03 20.17
C LEU A 31 -11.08 -2.06 19.47
N TRP A 32 -12.35 -2.01 19.92
CA TRP A 32 -13.31 -1.07 19.39
C TRP A 32 -12.82 0.37 19.55
N LYS A 33 -12.35 0.75 20.72
CA LYS A 33 -11.84 2.09 21.00
C LYS A 33 -10.59 2.43 20.19
N ILE A 34 -9.67 1.49 20.02
CA ILE A 34 -8.48 1.70 19.15
C ILE A 34 -8.91 2.08 17.73
N ILE A 35 -9.90 1.39 17.19
CA ILE A 35 -10.41 1.72 15.84
C ILE A 35 -11.13 3.07 15.86
N ASP A 36 -11.99 3.31 16.83
CA ASP A 36 -12.73 4.57 16.97
C ASP A 36 -11.80 5.79 16.95
N GLU A 37 -10.75 5.75 17.76
CA GLU A 37 -9.84 6.88 17.93
C GLU A 37 -8.75 6.99 16.88
N ARG A 38 -8.35 5.86 16.24
CA ARG A 38 -7.14 5.82 15.40
C ARG A 38 -7.38 5.48 13.94
N TYR A 39 -8.53 4.89 13.60
CA TYR A 39 -8.81 4.58 12.20
C TYR A 39 -9.22 5.82 11.42
N CYS A 40 -8.58 6.02 10.26
CA CYS A 40 -8.65 7.30 9.54
C CYS A 40 -9.89 7.45 8.64
N PHE A 41 -10.63 6.37 8.38
CA PHE A 41 -11.60 6.35 7.27
C PHE A 41 -13.04 6.04 7.70
N LEU A 42 -13.39 6.17 9.00
CA LEU A 42 -14.76 5.91 9.46
C LEU A 42 -15.76 6.83 8.75
N GLU A 43 -15.51 8.15 8.79
CA GLU A 43 -16.37 9.16 8.17
C GLU A 43 -16.40 9.04 6.64
N GLU A 44 -15.22 8.87 6.03
CA GLU A 44 -15.10 8.79 4.58
C GLU A 44 -15.83 7.57 3.99
N LYS A 45 -15.80 6.44 4.71
CA LYS A 45 -16.51 5.21 4.34
C LYS A 45 -17.97 5.22 4.80
N GLY A 46 -18.39 6.21 5.59
CA GLY A 46 -19.74 6.30 6.14
C GLY A 46 -20.07 5.15 7.09
N ILE A 47 -19.08 4.73 7.92
CA ILE A 47 -19.22 3.63 8.85
C ILE A 47 -19.69 4.18 10.19
N ASP A 48 -20.90 3.79 10.62
CA ASP A 48 -21.40 4.03 11.97
C ASP A 48 -20.75 3.03 12.93
N TRP A 49 -19.63 3.46 13.53
CA TRP A 49 -18.82 2.60 14.37
C TRP A 49 -19.47 2.28 15.72
N ASP A 50 -20.35 3.16 16.23
CA ASP A 50 -21.19 2.89 17.41
C ASP A 50 -22.21 1.79 17.13
N ALA A 51 -22.83 1.82 15.95
CA ALA A 51 -23.75 0.73 15.56
C ALA A 51 -23.01 -0.61 15.39
N VAL A 52 -21.75 -0.59 14.96
CA VAL A 52 -20.88 -1.78 14.91
C VAL A 52 -20.60 -2.30 16.33
N HIS A 53 -20.29 -1.41 17.29
CA HIS A 53 -20.15 -1.77 18.69
C HIS A 53 -21.40 -2.48 19.22
N ASP A 54 -22.56 -1.86 19.05
CA ASP A 54 -23.84 -2.39 19.50
C ASP A 54 -24.18 -3.76 18.91
N LYS A 55 -23.79 -3.99 17.66
CA LYS A 55 -23.99 -5.24 16.96
C LYS A 55 -23.14 -6.36 17.55
N TYR A 56 -21.84 -6.15 17.67
CA TYR A 56 -20.88 -7.19 18.05
C TYR A 56 -20.72 -7.34 19.57
N GLY A 57 -20.86 -6.27 20.34
CA GLY A 57 -20.81 -6.31 21.80
C GLY A 57 -21.85 -7.24 22.42
N LYS A 58 -23.04 -7.38 21.79
CA LYS A 58 -24.07 -8.33 22.23
C LYS A 58 -23.63 -9.79 22.14
N LEU A 59 -22.64 -10.10 21.31
CA LEU A 59 -22.11 -11.45 21.10
C LEU A 59 -21.02 -11.81 22.12
N VAL A 60 -20.30 -10.82 22.63
CA VAL A 60 -19.21 -11.03 23.59
C VAL A 60 -19.78 -11.27 24.98
N LYS A 61 -19.46 -12.43 25.54
CA LYS A 61 -19.91 -12.83 26.90
C LYS A 61 -18.72 -13.16 27.76
N PRO A 62 -18.81 -12.90 29.09
CA PRO A 62 -17.79 -13.37 30.01
C PRO A 62 -17.56 -14.88 29.86
N GLY A 63 -16.31 -15.30 29.68
CA GLY A 63 -15.93 -16.71 29.59
C GLY A 63 -16.12 -17.39 28.25
N ILE A 64 -16.39 -16.64 27.16
CA ILE A 64 -16.29 -17.22 25.81
C ILE A 64 -14.84 -17.66 25.51
N SER A 65 -14.68 -18.59 24.60
CA SER A 65 -13.35 -19.05 24.21
C SER A 65 -12.58 -17.97 23.44
N ASP A 66 -11.22 -18.05 23.45
CA ASP A 66 -10.37 -17.16 22.67
C ASP A 66 -10.65 -17.28 21.15
N ASP A 67 -11.00 -18.47 20.67
CA ASP A 67 -11.34 -18.68 19.27
C ASP A 67 -12.66 -18.00 18.91
N ASP A 68 -13.70 -18.09 19.74
CA ASP A 68 -14.97 -17.40 19.50
C ASP A 68 -14.80 -15.88 19.60
N LEU A 69 -13.98 -15.39 20.53
CA LEU A 69 -13.64 -13.98 20.62
C LEU A 69 -12.93 -13.52 19.35
N PHE A 70 -11.92 -14.26 18.90
CA PHE A 70 -11.21 -13.95 17.66
C PHE A 70 -12.14 -13.84 16.46
N ASP A 71 -13.11 -14.74 16.34
CA ASP A 71 -14.11 -14.74 15.26
C ASP A 71 -15.02 -13.51 15.33
N ILE A 72 -15.49 -13.12 16.52
CA ILE A 72 -16.30 -11.91 16.71
C ILE A 72 -15.50 -10.66 16.36
N LEU A 73 -14.27 -10.53 16.86
CA LEU A 73 -13.39 -9.39 16.59
C LEU A 73 -13.03 -9.30 15.10
N SER A 74 -12.77 -10.43 14.46
CA SER A 74 -12.51 -10.50 13.02
C SER A 74 -13.68 -9.99 12.20
N GLN A 75 -14.92 -10.42 12.54
CA GLN A 75 -16.11 -9.97 11.86
C GLN A 75 -16.39 -8.47 12.10
N MET A 76 -16.13 -7.96 13.29
CA MET A 76 -16.20 -6.53 13.60
C MET A 76 -15.27 -5.72 12.72
N LEU A 77 -14.00 -6.12 12.61
CA LEU A 77 -13.02 -5.44 11.78
C LEU A 77 -13.31 -5.57 10.27
N TYR A 78 -14.00 -6.63 9.86
CA TYR A 78 -14.39 -6.84 8.48
C TYR A 78 -15.40 -5.79 7.96
N GLU A 79 -16.17 -5.15 8.87
CA GLU A 79 -17.05 -4.02 8.54
C GLU A 79 -16.28 -2.81 7.98
N LEU A 80 -15.01 -2.66 8.33
CA LEU A 80 -14.16 -1.58 7.82
C LEU A 80 -13.85 -1.73 6.33
N LYS A 81 -13.98 -2.94 5.77
CA LYS A 81 -13.66 -3.26 4.36
C LYS A 81 -12.28 -2.74 3.97
N ASP A 82 -11.28 -3.03 4.81
CA ASP A 82 -9.92 -2.53 4.68
C ASP A 82 -8.90 -3.64 4.88
N GLY A 83 -8.19 -3.99 3.83
CA GLY A 83 -7.17 -5.05 3.86
C GLY A 83 -5.93 -4.70 4.69
N HIS A 84 -5.74 -3.44 5.10
CA HIS A 84 -4.63 -3.05 5.99
C HIS A 84 -4.96 -3.24 7.46
N VAL A 85 -6.23 -3.41 7.83
CA VAL A 85 -6.64 -3.72 9.19
C VAL A 85 -6.58 -5.23 9.39
N ASN A 86 -5.59 -5.68 10.15
CA ASN A 86 -5.34 -7.10 10.39
C ASN A 86 -5.51 -7.42 11.88
N LEU A 87 -6.14 -8.57 12.17
CA LEU A 87 -6.15 -9.16 13.51
C LEU A 87 -5.32 -10.44 13.47
N SER A 88 -4.38 -10.57 14.38
CA SER A 88 -3.55 -11.77 14.48
C SER A 88 -3.52 -12.33 15.88
N SER A 89 -3.48 -13.65 15.98
CA SER A 89 -3.19 -14.40 17.19
C SER A 89 -1.97 -15.30 16.96
N SER A 90 -1.62 -16.14 17.93
CA SER A 90 -0.51 -17.08 17.77
C SER A 90 -0.70 -18.11 16.65
N SER A 91 -1.94 -18.37 16.23
CA SER A 91 -2.29 -19.42 15.26
C SER A 91 -3.15 -18.95 14.10
N ARG A 92 -3.68 -17.74 14.15
CA ARG A 92 -4.68 -17.23 13.17
C ARG A 92 -4.37 -15.79 12.78
N ILE A 93 -4.69 -15.46 11.54
CA ILE A 93 -4.72 -14.09 11.03
C ILE A 93 -6.03 -13.85 10.30
N SER A 94 -6.62 -12.69 10.47
CA SER A 94 -7.81 -12.22 9.75
C SER A 94 -7.52 -10.87 9.10
N TYR A 95 -7.98 -10.69 7.88
CA TYR A 95 -7.92 -9.45 7.12
C TYR A 95 -9.05 -9.43 6.07
N TYR A 96 -9.42 -8.24 5.63
CA TYR A 96 -10.42 -8.10 4.57
C TYR A 96 -9.80 -8.37 3.20
N ASP A 97 -10.36 -9.31 2.47
CA ASP A 97 -9.88 -9.75 1.15
C ASP A 97 -10.99 -9.83 0.07
N ALA A 98 -12.24 -9.48 0.44
CA ALA A 98 -13.39 -9.57 -0.46
C ALA A 98 -13.30 -8.63 -1.69
N TRP A 99 -12.42 -7.61 -1.67
CA TRP A 99 -12.24 -6.67 -2.76
C TRP A 99 -11.73 -7.32 -4.06
N TYR A 100 -11.07 -8.47 -3.98
CA TYR A 100 -10.63 -9.23 -5.17
C TYR A 100 -11.33 -10.58 -5.34
N GLN A 101 -11.94 -11.15 -4.29
CA GLN A 101 -12.52 -12.50 -4.35
C GLN A 101 -13.73 -12.61 -5.29
N GLY A 102 -14.52 -11.56 -5.46
CA GLY A 102 -15.68 -11.50 -6.33
C GLY A 102 -15.38 -11.30 -7.81
N TYR A 103 -14.10 -11.27 -8.22
CA TYR A 103 -13.69 -10.94 -9.58
C TYR A 103 -12.88 -12.05 -10.22
N PRO A 104 -12.99 -12.24 -11.55
CA PRO A 104 -12.18 -13.21 -12.27
C PRO A 104 -10.69 -12.92 -12.12
N TRP A 105 -9.92 -13.95 -11.81
CA TRP A 105 -8.46 -13.83 -11.78
C TRP A 105 -7.91 -13.72 -13.20
N ASN A 106 -7.34 -12.59 -13.56
CA ASN A 106 -6.84 -12.26 -14.89
C ASN A 106 -5.32 -12.42 -15.04
N TYR A 107 -4.67 -13.17 -14.15
CA TYR A 107 -3.25 -13.46 -14.21
C TYR A 107 -3.00 -14.98 -14.10
N ARG A 108 -2.17 -15.47 -14.99
CA ARG A 108 -1.76 -16.88 -15.04
C ARG A 108 -0.23 -16.93 -15.16
N GLU A 109 0.42 -17.30 -14.07
CA GLU A 109 1.88 -17.40 -13.99
C GLU A 109 2.42 -18.43 -14.98
N ASP A 110 1.76 -19.57 -15.11
CA ASP A 110 2.12 -20.62 -16.06
C ASP A 110 2.11 -20.12 -17.51
N ILE A 111 1.13 -19.30 -17.91
CA ILE A 111 1.07 -18.68 -19.22
C ILE A 111 2.22 -17.69 -19.40
N LEU A 112 2.46 -16.84 -18.41
CA LEU A 112 3.53 -15.85 -18.48
C LEU A 112 4.89 -16.50 -18.71
N TYR A 113 5.23 -17.53 -17.91
CA TYR A 113 6.55 -18.16 -18.01
C TYR A 113 6.66 -19.11 -19.20
N ASN A 114 5.62 -19.88 -19.53
CA ASN A 114 5.72 -20.85 -20.63
C ASN A 114 5.75 -20.20 -22.02
N TYR A 115 5.08 -19.04 -22.20
CA TYR A 115 4.89 -18.44 -23.53
C TYR A 115 5.63 -17.12 -23.73
N TYR A 116 5.99 -16.39 -22.66
CA TYR A 116 6.56 -15.04 -22.76
C TYR A 116 7.95 -14.91 -22.14
N LEU A 117 8.11 -15.27 -20.89
CA LEU A 117 9.38 -15.08 -20.20
C LEU A 117 10.37 -16.22 -20.45
N GLY A 118 9.91 -17.45 -20.44
CA GLY A 118 10.78 -18.64 -20.47
C GLY A 118 11.36 -18.97 -19.09
N SER A 119 12.42 -19.75 -19.05
CA SER A 119 13.09 -20.16 -17.81
C SER A 119 14.12 -19.12 -17.32
N ALA A 120 14.46 -19.18 -16.04
CA ALA A 120 15.49 -18.32 -15.44
C ALA A 120 16.89 -18.54 -16.08
N SER A 121 17.14 -19.71 -16.67
CA SER A 121 18.45 -20.03 -17.28
C SER A 121 18.60 -19.50 -18.70
N SER A 122 17.50 -19.24 -19.43
CA SER A 122 17.55 -18.91 -20.86
C SER A 122 16.51 -17.90 -21.31
N GLY A 123 15.53 -17.58 -20.49
CA GLY A 123 14.36 -16.80 -20.91
C GLY A 123 14.40 -15.33 -20.53
N TYR A 124 14.76 -15.03 -19.30
CA TYR A 124 14.79 -13.67 -18.77
C TYR A 124 16.04 -13.44 -17.89
N ARG A 125 16.32 -12.17 -17.61
CA ARG A 125 17.38 -11.74 -16.71
C ARG A 125 16.80 -11.30 -15.38
N THR A 126 17.63 -11.25 -14.34
CA THR A 126 17.24 -10.77 -13.01
C THR A 126 18.21 -9.72 -12.49
N SER A 127 17.68 -8.71 -11.77
CA SER A 127 18.47 -7.76 -11.02
C SER A 127 17.67 -7.38 -9.77
N ALA A 128 18.12 -7.76 -8.60
CA ALA A 128 17.32 -7.71 -7.37
C ALA A 128 15.96 -8.40 -7.57
N GLY A 129 14.83 -7.79 -7.20
CA GLY A 129 13.49 -8.34 -7.42
C GLY A 129 12.93 -8.18 -8.85
N LEU A 130 13.70 -7.56 -9.76
CA LEU A 130 13.25 -7.31 -11.13
C LEU A 130 13.60 -8.48 -12.03
N LYS A 131 12.62 -9.04 -12.75
CA LYS A 131 12.80 -9.99 -13.86
C LYS A 131 12.54 -9.22 -15.16
N TYR A 132 13.47 -9.28 -16.12
CA TYR A 132 13.37 -8.44 -17.32
C TYR A 132 13.87 -9.13 -18.58
N LYS A 133 13.31 -8.70 -19.72
CA LYS A 133 13.56 -9.29 -21.05
C LYS A 133 13.29 -8.26 -22.14
N ILE A 134 13.87 -8.47 -23.32
CA ILE A 134 13.45 -7.79 -24.55
C ILE A 134 12.67 -8.81 -25.38
N PHE A 135 11.45 -8.45 -25.79
CA PHE A 135 10.65 -9.27 -26.71
C PHE A 135 11.08 -9.07 -28.17
N ASP A 136 10.75 -10.01 -29.04
CA ASP A 136 11.16 -10.02 -30.46
C ASP A 136 10.71 -8.76 -31.24
N ASN A 137 9.63 -8.09 -30.81
CA ASN A 137 9.16 -6.82 -31.35
C ASN A 137 9.87 -5.58 -30.79
N ASN A 138 11.00 -5.76 -30.12
CA ASN A 138 11.79 -4.71 -29.48
C ASN A 138 11.03 -3.93 -28.40
N ILE A 139 10.20 -4.61 -27.63
CA ILE A 139 9.53 -4.08 -26.42
C ILE A 139 10.27 -4.63 -25.19
N GLY A 140 10.66 -3.73 -24.29
CA GLY A 140 11.18 -4.07 -22.99
C GLY A 140 10.07 -4.58 -22.07
N TYR A 141 10.38 -5.55 -21.25
CA TYR A 141 9.46 -6.09 -20.23
C TYR A 141 10.17 -6.18 -18.89
N ILE A 142 9.50 -5.70 -17.86
CA ILE A 142 9.93 -5.83 -16.45
C ILE A 142 8.78 -6.42 -15.66
N ARG A 143 9.04 -7.51 -14.94
CA ARG A 143 8.16 -8.08 -13.92
C ARG A 143 8.70 -7.72 -12.54
N TYR A 144 7.86 -7.16 -11.67
CA TYR A 144 8.20 -6.91 -10.27
C TYR A 144 7.09 -7.44 -9.37
N GLU A 145 7.38 -8.53 -8.65
CA GLU A 145 6.39 -9.36 -7.98
C GLU A 145 6.06 -8.86 -6.57
N SER A 146 6.95 -8.08 -5.97
CA SER A 146 6.72 -7.53 -4.63
C SER A 146 7.62 -6.31 -4.37
N PHE A 147 7.04 -5.24 -3.86
CA PHE A 147 7.79 -4.09 -3.35
C PHE A 147 8.52 -4.37 -2.03
N SER A 148 8.32 -5.56 -1.42
CA SER A 148 9.16 -6.03 -0.30
C SER A 148 10.56 -6.47 -0.77
N ALA A 149 10.73 -6.83 -2.04
CA ALA A 149 12.03 -7.11 -2.62
C ALA A 149 12.81 -5.80 -2.81
N GLY A 150 13.94 -5.64 -2.11
CA GLY A 150 14.75 -4.43 -2.21
C GLY A 150 15.31 -4.23 -3.61
N VAL A 151 15.28 -3.00 -4.11
CA VAL A 151 15.86 -2.59 -5.39
C VAL A 151 16.66 -1.30 -5.20
N GLY A 152 17.93 -1.33 -5.58
CA GLY A 152 18.82 -0.16 -5.53
C GLY A 152 18.95 0.55 -6.88
N ASP A 153 19.54 1.74 -6.87
CA ASP A 153 19.75 2.53 -8.09
C ASP A 153 20.61 1.77 -9.12
N GLY A 154 21.68 1.12 -8.69
CA GLY A 154 22.51 0.32 -9.59
C GLY A 154 21.76 -0.86 -10.24
N ASN A 155 20.77 -1.46 -9.55
CA ASN A 155 19.94 -2.48 -10.14
C ASN A 155 19.04 -1.93 -11.24
N LEU A 156 18.43 -0.76 -11.00
CA LEU A 156 17.58 -0.07 -11.97
C LEU A 156 18.40 0.44 -13.16
N ASP A 157 19.58 1.00 -12.92
CA ASP A 157 20.48 1.44 -13.99
C ASP A 157 20.85 0.26 -14.90
N HIS A 158 21.20 -0.87 -14.33
CA HIS A 158 21.53 -2.08 -15.10
C HIS A 158 20.34 -2.55 -15.96
N VAL A 159 19.13 -2.54 -15.41
CA VAL A 159 17.92 -2.95 -16.14
C VAL A 159 17.58 -1.94 -17.25
N LEU A 160 17.55 -0.64 -16.93
CA LEU A 160 17.18 0.39 -17.89
C LEU A 160 18.24 0.58 -18.97
N ASP A 161 19.53 0.42 -18.67
CA ASP A 161 20.59 0.41 -19.67
C ASP A 161 20.44 -0.75 -20.67
N TYR A 162 20.13 -1.94 -20.18
CA TYR A 162 19.85 -3.11 -21.03
C TYR A 162 18.64 -2.88 -21.94
N LEU A 163 17.61 -2.21 -21.46
CA LEU A 163 16.36 -1.96 -22.20
C LEU A 163 16.37 -0.68 -23.04
N LYS A 164 17.39 0.17 -22.93
CA LYS A 164 17.41 1.54 -23.47
C LYS A 164 17.08 1.70 -24.96
N LEU A 165 17.34 0.67 -25.77
CA LEU A 165 17.07 0.68 -27.21
C LEU A 165 15.66 0.16 -27.56
N CYS A 166 14.89 -0.33 -26.60
CA CYS A 166 13.51 -0.76 -26.84
C CYS A 166 12.61 0.42 -27.23
N ASN A 167 11.58 0.14 -28.02
CA ASN A 167 10.61 1.13 -28.49
C ASN A 167 9.64 1.58 -27.38
N GLY A 168 9.34 0.72 -26.44
CA GLY A 168 8.47 0.95 -25.30
C GLY A 168 8.78 -0.06 -24.18
N LEU A 169 8.12 0.11 -23.05
CA LEU A 169 8.32 -0.72 -21.87
C LEU A 169 6.98 -1.23 -21.33
N ILE A 170 6.92 -2.49 -20.97
CA ILE A 170 5.85 -3.07 -20.18
C ILE A 170 6.39 -3.30 -18.77
N ILE A 171 5.69 -2.77 -17.77
CA ILE A 171 5.96 -3.04 -16.35
C ILE A 171 4.78 -3.85 -15.81
N ASP A 172 5.04 -5.09 -15.46
CA ASP A 172 4.02 -6.02 -14.95
C ASP A 172 4.10 -6.11 -13.44
N VAL A 173 3.10 -5.55 -12.77
CA VAL A 173 2.93 -5.60 -11.31
C VAL A 173 1.67 -6.38 -10.90
N ARG A 174 1.09 -7.19 -11.80
CA ARG A 174 -0.06 -8.02 -11.45
C ARG A 174 0.29 -8.96 -10.29
N ASP A 175 -0.64 -9.17 -9.38
CA ASP A 175 -0.48 -9.94 -8.13
C ASP A 175 0.62 -9.42 -7.19
N ASN A 176 1.09 -8.19 -7.39
CA ASN A 176 2.02 -7.55 -6.46
C ASN A 176 1.23 -6.94 -5.29
N GLY A 177 1.30 -7.56 -4.13
CA GLY A 177 0.62 -7.13 -2.90
C GLY A 177 1.27 -5.93 -2.20
N GLY A 178 2.21 -5.24 -2.83
CA GLY A 178 2.87 -4.07 -2.24
C GLY A 178 4.16 -4.40 -1.48
N GLY A 179 4.42 -3.64 -0.44
CA GLY A 179 5.64 -3.72 0.38
C GLY A 179 6.18 -2.34 0.75
N ASN A 180 7.44 -2.05 0.50
CA ASN A 180 8.10 -0.82 0.90
C ASN A 180 7.84 0.32 -0.10
N LEU A 181 7.24 1.42 0.38
CA LEU A 181 6.99 2.64 -0.39
C LEU A 181 8.26 3.27 -0.96
N THR A 182 9.40 3.14 -0.28
CA THR A 182 10.68 3.63 -0.82
C THR A 182 11.06 2.95 -2.14
N ASN A 183 10.72 1.68 -2.32
CA ASN A 183 10.96 0.98 -3.58
C ASN A 183 9.98 1.46 -4.67
N SER A 184 8.71 1.71 -4.31
CA SER A 184 7.70 2.33 -5.20
C SER A 184 8.21 3.66 -5.74
N THR A 185 8.53 4.60 -4.85
CA THR A 185 9.06 5.93 -5.19
C THR A 185 10.34 5.85 -6.02
N ARG A 186 11.30 4.99 -5.64
CA ARG A 186 12.58 4.83 -6.35
C ARG A 186 12.40 4.35 -7.79
N ILE A 187 11.49 3.41 -8.02
CA ILE A 187 11.19 2.94 -9.37
C ILE A 187 10.46 4.04 -10.16
N ALA A 188 9.41 4.65 -9.60
CA ALA A 188 8.65 5.70 -10.26
C ALA A 188 9.53 6.91 -10.66
N ALA A 189 10.50 7.29 -9.83
CA ALA A 189 11.45 8.38 -10.07
C ALA A 189 12.30 8.22 -11.36
N ARG A 190 12.35 7.00 -11.90
CA ARG A 190 13.03 6.70 -13.17
C ARG A 190 12.24 7.11 -14.40
N PHE A 191 10.98 7.51 -14.23
CA PHE A 191 10.06 7.79 -15.33
C PHE A 191 9.66 9.26 -15.46
N THR A 192 10.22 10.14 -14.64
CA THR A 192 10.03 11.59 -14.75
C THR A 192 11.35 12.34 -14.92
N ASN A 193 11.27 13.51 -15.55
CA ASN A 193 12.39 14.46 -15.65
C ASN A 193 12.21 15.68 -14.75
N GLU A 194 11.05 15.82 -14.13
CA GLU A 194 10.69 16.96 -13.30
C GLU A 194 10.03 16.54 -12.00
N LYS A 195 10.04 17.45 -11.03
CA LYS A 195 9.31 17.29 -9.77
C LYS A 195 7.80 17.27 -10.06
N THR A 196 7.15 16.17 -9.78
CA THR A 196 5.74 15.95 -10.10
C THR A 196 4.92 15.75 -8.83
N LEU A 197 3.80 16.45 -8.69
CA LEU A 197 2.83 16.21 -7.61
C LEU A 197 2.13 14.87 -7.85
N THR A 198 2.23 13.94 -6.90
CA THR A 198 1.65 12.59 -7.00
C THR A 198 0.48 12.36 -6.05
N GLY A 199 0.23 13.26 -5.10
CA GLY A 199 -0.87 13.15 -4.16
C GLY A 199 -0.71 14.07 -2.96
N TYR A 200 -1.49 13.79 -1.95
CA TYR A 200 -1.48 14.53 -0.67
C TYR A 200 -1.54 13.52 0.48
N ILE A 201 -1.01 13.91 1.62
CA ILE A 201 -1.06 13.14 2.86
C ILE A 201 -1.60 14.00 3.99
N GLN A 202 -2.36 13.39 4.87
CA GLN A 202 -2.77 13.93 6.16
C GLN A 202 -2.44 12.92 7.26
N HIS A 203 -2.20 13.42 8.45
CA HIS A 203 -1.94 12.60 9.62
C HIS A 203 -3.01 12.78 10.66
N LYS A 204 -3.42 11.70 11.32
CA LYS A 204 -4.31 11.76 12.47
C LYS A 204 -3.61 12.53 13.60
N THR A 205 -4.27 13.54 14.17
CA THR A 205 -3.71 14.42 15.21
C THR A 205 -4.41 14.32 16.55
N GLY A 206 -5.54 13.61 16.61
CA GLY A 206 -6.33 13.44 17.81
C GLY A 206 -7.31 12.27 17.70
N PRO A 207 -8.11 12.01 18.76
CA PRO A 207 -9.05 10.89 18.81
C PRO A 207 -10.34 11.12 18.02
N GLY A 208 -10.71 12.35 17.73
CA GLY A 208 -11.94 12.65 16.98
C GLY A 208 -11.84 12.19 15.52
N HIS A 209 -12.93 11.70 14.93
CA HIS A 209 -12.92 11.10 13.58
C HIS A 209 -12.35 12.02 12.50
N ASN A 210 -12.49 13.34 12.66
CA ASN A 210 -11.99 14.35 11.73
C ASN A 210 -10.74 15.10 12.22
N ASP A 211 -10.06 14.60 13.25
CA ASP A 211 -8.85 15.22 13.77
C ASP A 211 -7.65 14.88 12.88
N PHE A 212 -7.44 15.66 11.83
CA PHE A 212 -6.33 15.50 10.89
C PHE A 212 -5.46 16.76 10.82
N SER A 213 -4.22 16.57 10.42
CA SER A 213 -3.33 17.66 10.02
C SER A 213 -3.82 18.37 8.76
N GLU A 214 -3.22 19.51 8.44
CA GLU A 214 -3.33 20.08 7.10
C GLU A 214 -2.86 19.08 6.03
N MET A 215 -3.41 19.20 4.81
CA MET A 215 -2.97 18.42 3.67
C MET A 215 -1.56 18.81 3.23
N GLU A 216 -0.64 17.85 3.21
CA GLU A 216 0.71 18.04 2.73
C GLU A 216 0.89 17.43 1.34
N PRO A 217 1.41 18.17 0.34
CA PRO A 217 1.62 17.63 -0.99
C PRO A 217 2.78 16.64 -1.02
N ILE A 218 2.56 15.51 -1.68
CA ILE A 218 3.59 14.50 -1.95
C ILE A 218 4.14 14.72 -3.36
N TYR A 219 5.45 14.88 -3.46
CA TYR A 219 6.12 15.05 -4.74
C TYR A 219 7.04 13.89 -5.05
N LEU A 220 7.02 13.47 -6.31
CA LEU A 220 8.01 12.58 -6.89
C LEU A 220 9.14 13.41 -7.49
N GLU A 221 10.34 13.29 -6.95
CA GLU A 221 11.54 13.91 -7.52
C GLU A 221 12.16 13.00 -8.58
N PRO A 222 12.67 13.54 -9.69
CA PRO A 222 13.35 12.74 -10.71
C PRO A 222 14.62 12.12 -10.17
N SER A 223 14.89 10.89 -10.56
CA SER A 223 16.16 10.23 -10.24
C SER A 223 17.34 10.94 -10.94
N ASN A 224 18.50 11.03 -10.28
CA ASN A 224 19.73 11.51 -10.88
C ASN A 224 20.45 10.45 -11.75
N SER A 225 19.93 9.24 -11.80
CA SER A 225 20.46 8.12 -12.57
C SER A 225 19.71 7.93 -13.90
N ILE A 226 19.89 6.78 -14.56
CA ILE A 226 19.24 6.48 -15.85
C ILE A 226 17.72 6.56 -15.72
N ARG A 227 17.08 7.31 -16.61
CA ARG A 227 15.63 7.50 -16.68
C ARG A 227 15.07 7.03 -18.01
N TRP A 228 13.79 6.62 -17.98
CA TRP A 228 13.05 6.15 -19.14
C TRP A 228 11.99 7.16 -19.52
N GLN A 229 12.03 7.66 -20.76
CA GLN A 229 11.11 8.70 -21.23
C GLN A 229 10.22 8.27 -22.41
N LYS A 230 10.30 7.01 -22.83
CA LYS A 230 9.43 6.46 -23.87
C LYS A 230 8.13 5.93 -23.26
N LYS A 231 7.20 5.47 -24.10
CA LYS A 231 5.91 4.91 -23.66
C LYS A 231 6.08 3.73 -22.73
N VAL A 232 5.21 3.67 -21.71
CA VAL A 232 5.16 2.61 -20.70
C VAL A 232 3.74 2.09 -20.58
N VAL A 233 3.60 0.78 -20.55
CA VAL A 233 2.35 0.09 -20.24
C VAL A 233 2.51 -0.58 -18.86
N LEU A 234 1.64 -0.24 -17.93
CA LEU A 234 1.53 -0.91 -16.63
C LEU A 234 0.51 -2.03 -16.73
N LEU A 235 0.91 -3.26 -16.43
CA LEU A 235 -0.02 -4.37 -16.29
C LEU A 235 -0.42 -4.51 -14.82
N THR A 236 -1.72 -4.36 -14.55
CA THR A 236 -2.29 -4.37 -13.21
C THR A 236 -3.45 -5.35 -13.07
N ASN A 237 -3.78 -5.70 -11.86
CA ASN A 237 -5.01 -6.41 -11.52
C ASN A 237 -5.46 -6.05 -10.10
N ARG A 238 -6.61 -6.61 -9.67
CA ARG A 238 -7.19 -6.33 -8.36
C ARG A 238 -6.36 -6.79 -7.17
N ARG A 239 -5.33 -7.61 -7.38
CA ARG A 239 -4.37 -8.00 -6.35
C ARG A 239 -3.17 -7.06 -6.24
N CYS A 240 -3.13 -6.02 -7.07
CA CYS A 240 -2.21 -4.90 -6.89
C CYS A 240 -2.67 -4.06 -5.70
N TYR A 241 -1.84 -4.00 -4.65
CA TYR A 241 -2.26 -3.49 -3.36
C TYR A 241 -1.15 -2.64 -2.69
N SER A 242 -1.52 -1.72 -1.78
CA SER A 242 -0.57 -1.00 -0.94
C SER A 242 0.48 -0.23 -1.77
N ALA A 243 1.79 -0.45 -1.55
CA ALA A 243 2.85 0.21 -2.30
C ALA A 243 2.79 0.01 -3.82
N THR A 244 2.10 -1.04 -4.30
CA THR A 244 1.84 -1.21 -5.74
C THR A 244 0.81 -0.20 -6.24
N ASN A 245 -0.25 0.04 -5.47
CA ASN A 245 -1.22 1.07 -5.81
C ASN A 245 -0.58 2.46 -5.80
N ASP A 246 0.24 2.76 -4.79
CA ASP A 246 1.03 3.99 -4.72
C ASP A 246 1.93 4.18 -5.96
N PHE A 247 2.65 3.11 -6.37
CA PHE A 247 3.45 3.11 -7.59
C PHE A 247 2.61 3.42 -8.83
N VAL A 248 1.47 2.77 -9.00
CA VAL A 248 0.59 2.97 -10.15
C VAL A 248 0.04 4.40 -10.17
N ASN A 249 -0.37 4.94 -9.02
CA ASN A 249 -0.83 6.32 -8.91
C ASN A 249 0.29 7.32 -9.24
N ALA A 250 1.49 7.13 -8.70
CA ALA A 250 2.64 7.96 -9.02
C ALA A 250 2.95 7.95 -10.52
N MET A 251 2.92 6.77 -11.16
CA MET A 251 3.12 6.65 -12.60
C MET A 251 2.03 7.36 -13.41
N HIS A 252 0.76 7.27 -12.98
CA HIS A 252 -0.35 8.00 -13.64
C HIS A 252 -0.18 9.52 -13.57
N SER A 253 0.32 10.03 -12.45
CA SER A 253 0.59 11.46 -12.25
C SER A 253 1.67 12.01 -13.21
N LEU A 254 2.42 11.14 -13.89
CA LEU A 254 3.41 11.53 -14.90
C LEU A 254 2.79 11.82 -16.29
N ASN A 255 1.50 11.56 -16.47
CA ASN A 255 0.78 12.01 -17.66
C ASN A 255 0.35 13.46 -17.45
N ASN A 256 1.02 14.39 -18.12
CA ASN A 256 0.65 15.81 -18.10
C ASN A 256 -0.46 16.07 -19.13
N ASP A 257 -1.48 16.84 -18.76
CA ASP A 257 -2.63 17.17 -19.62
C ASP A 257 -2.24 17.87 -20.94
N ASN A 258 -1.05 18.46 -20.99
CA ASN A 258 -0.54 19.21 -22.14
C ASN A 258 0.42 18.41 -23.04
N GLU A 259 0.70 17.15 -22.72
CA GLU A 259 1.64 16.31 -23.43
C GLU A 259 0.96 15.02 -23.97
N GLU A 260 1.58 14.38 -24.97
CA GLU A 260 1.12 13.06 -25.41
C GLU A 260 1.19 12.06 -24.25
N GLN A 261 0.08 11.39 -23.94
CA GLN A 261 0.02 10.37 -22.90
C GLN A 261 1.14 9.34 -23.09
N ARG A 262 1.91 9.12 -22.03
CA ARG A 262 3.09 8.26 -22.06
C ARG A 262 2.93 7.01 -21.20
N ILE A 263 2.14 7.09 -20.13
CA ILE A 263 1.88 5.99 -19.21
C ILE A 263 0.47 5.46 -19.42
N PHE A 264 0.35 4.18 -19.73
CA PHE A 264 -0.91 3.49 -19.98
C PHE A 264 -1.09 2.36 -18.98
N GLN A 265 -2.28 2.20 -18.44
CA GLN A 265 -2.64 1.05 -17.61
C GLN A 265 -3.47 0.07 -18.43
N VAL A 266 -3.15 -1.23 -18.32
CA VAL A 266 -3.86 -2.32 -18.98
C VAL A 266 -4.12 -3.42 -17.96
N GLY A 267 -5.33 -3.92 -17.93
CA GLY A 267 -5.79 -4.94 -17.01
C GLY A 267 -6.94 -4.44 -16.16
N ASP A 268 -6.98 -4.82 -14.90
CA ASP A 268 -8.00 -4.38 -13.97
C ASP A 268 -7.47 -3.26 -13.06
N GLN A 269 -8.38 -2.56 -12.39
CA GLN A 269 -8.00 -1.56 -11.39
C GLN A 269 -7.21 -2.21 -10.25
N THR A 270 -6.30 -1.44 -9.67
CA THR A 270 -5.66 -1.78 -8.40
C THR A 270 -6.68 -1.63 -7.27
N GLU A 271 -6.44 -2.20 -6.12
CA GLU A 271 -7.23 -1.83 -4.96
C GLU A 271 -7.17 -0.32 -4.84
N ILE A 272 -8.34 0.28 -4.69
CA ILE A 272 -8.45 1.67 -4.28
C ILE A 272 -7.99 1.69 -2.82
N GLY A 273 -6.71 1.42 -2.66
CA GLY A 273 -5.99 1.51 -1.42
C GLY A 273 -5.90 2.97 -1.12
N ARG A 274 -6.80 3.37 -0.28
CA ARG A 274 -6.69 4.68 0.27
C ARG A 274 -5.46 4.68 1.09
N ALA A 275 -4.62 5.55 0.66
CA ALA A 275 -3.55 6.20 1.33
C ALA A 275 -3.07 5.48 2.61
N HIS A 276 -1.86 5.07 2.57
CA HIS A 276 -1.08 4.93 3.77
C HIS A 276 -1.08 6.27 4.50
N VAL A 277 -1.85 6.34 5.53
CA VAL A 277 -1.84 7.47 6.45
C VAL A 277 -0.76 7.23 7.48
#